data_4ad29e6b42c0c17c7efc980d90fc440d
#
_entry.id   4ad29e6b42c0c17c7efc980d90fc440d
#
_cell.length_a   1.000
_cell.length_b   1.000
_cell.length_c   1.000
_cell.angle_alpha   90.00
_cell.angle_beta   90.00
_cell.angle_gamma   90.00
#
_symmetry.space_group_name_H-M   'P 1'
#
loop_
_entity.id
_entity.type
_entity.pdbx_description
1 polymer ?
#
loop_
_entity_poly.entity_id
_entity_poly.type
_entity_poly.pdbx_seq_one_letter_code
_entity_poly.pdbx_strand_id
1 'polypeptide(L)'
;MGVMGLSFLGVIAALAMYAVSVSPSFMARSWTWHVVASGILVACGYIAGLVVQNVGLLVIRLTGLTIRASDPAEIGFRVAAAALFAIWWFYAVIQSYRHDRVAATLVNMPGETIGEYLLGAAGAVAVAWTLLMIVRAFNHLGRILIATLAGFMPRPAAIITGVAILFVIIFFLTSKVILRGGIGFFRRKAEQLNMRTARGIYKPTVPERSASPASPVTWESVGGQGRVFLGRGPSRRDITQVCGVDAMEPIRVYSGMPTGGTGIEAAAATVVAELRRTGAFDRAVILIAASTGSGWVDEWQVQPLEFLTRGNCATASLQYSYVPSVLNWLTGLEPAQDASAALFAAVRAELDLMDEASRPALFVCGESLGAFASQSVFSSVDDALTQVDGALWVGTPAFTPMHEALTAARHTGSPEVAPVVNNGRRVRFVNEPSDLRTDLYGRELGPWGFPRIVYAQHPSDPVVWWNNKLIWTQPDWLRERAGRDVSRDVEFTRFATYIQILADLPVAGTAPGGHGHTYHEELIPLWRAILGFDRLFDEAPVHPRLAALDGSWVDDAMVERIGIVVRANLELSDRQ
;
A
#
# COMPACT_ATOMS: atom_id res chain seq x y z
N MET A 1 -15.53 25.11 36.12
CA MET A 1 -16.21 24.99 34.80
C MET A 1 -15.36 25.74 33.80
N GLY A 2 -14.86 25.04 32.75
CA GLY A 2 -14.00 25.68 31.76
C GLY A 2 -14.77 26.67 30.90
N VAL A 3 -14.05 27.60 30.28
CA VAL A 3 -14.57 28.53 29.27
C VAL A 3 -15.29 27.70 28.19
N MET A 4 -16.55 28.01 27.89
CA MET A 4 -17.43 27.25 26.95
C MET A 4 -17.79 25.79 27.36
N GLY A 5 -17.72 25.40 28.66
CA GLY A 5 -18.06 24.02 29.07
C GLY A 5 -17.07 22.93 28.61
N LEU A 6 -15.85 23.32 28.20
CA LEU A 6 -14.79 22.41 27.81
C LEU A 6 -13.96 21.98 29.03
N SER A 7 -13.51 20.72 29.04
CA SER A 7 -12.59 20.17 30.03
C SER A 7 -11.18 20.67 29.78
N PHE A 8 -10.48 21.12 30.83
CA PHE A 8 -9.09 21.56 30.72
C PHE A 8 -8.16 20.42 30.28
N LEU A 9 -8.24 19.25 30.93
CA LEU A 9 -7.44 18.08 30.51
C LEU A 9 -7.86 17.58 29.15
N GLY A 10 -9.14 17.69 28.77
CA GLY A 10 -9.60 17.37 27.42
C GLY A 10 -8.93 18.24 26.36
N VAL A 11 -8.85 19.57 26.62
CA VAL A 11 -8.19 20.50 25.67
C VAL A 11 -6.69 20.21 25.57
N ILE A 12 -5.99 19.99 26.68
CA ILE A 12 -4.56 19.65 26.67
C ILE A 12 -4.31 18.38 25.86
N ALA A 13 -5.08 17.33 26.12
CA ALA A 13 -4.92 16.06 25.40
C ALA A 13 -5.27 16.20 23.90
N ALA A 14 -6.28 17.02 23.56
CA ALA A 14 -6.63 17.34 22.18
C ALA A 14 -5.48 18.01 21.43
N LEU A 15 -4.87 19.01 22.05
CA LEU A 15 -3.74 19.73 21.47
C LEU A 15 -2.47 18.85 21.40
N ALA A 16 -2.24 17.97 22.39
CA ALA A 16 -1.17 16.98 22.34
C ALA A 16 -1.35 16.01 21.15
N MET A 17 -2.57 15.53 20.94
CA MET A 17 -2.88 14.67 19.79
C MET A 17 -2.82 15.41 18.45
N TYR A 18 -3.10 16.72 18.44
CA TYR A 18 -2.81 17.53 17.25
C TYR A 18 -1.31 17.55 16.93
N ALA A 19 -0.47 17.81 17.92
CA ALA A 19 0.99 17.79 17.72
C ALA A 19 1.49 16.42 17.24
N VAL A 20 0.91 15.33 17.77
CA VAL A 20 1.18 13.97 17.27
C VAL A 20 0.76 13.86 15.80
N SER A 21 -0.41 14.38 15.42
CA SER A 21 -0.92 14.25 14.03
C SER A 21 -0.07 14.97 12.99
N VAL A 22 0.67 15.99 13.41
CA VAL A 22 1.50 16.83 12.56
C VAL A 22 3.01 16.64 12.80
N SER A 23 3.41 15.62 13.56
CA SER A 23 4.83 15.28 13.75
C SER A 23 5.44 14.69 12.46
N PRO A 24 6.78 14.68 12.32
CA PRO A 24 7.45 14.19 11.12
C PRO A 24 7.00 12.79 10.69
N SER A 25 6.78 12.61 9.39
CA SER A 25 6.41 11.34 8.76
C SER A 25 7.13 11.17 7.41
N PHE A 26 6.82 10.12 6.67
CA PHE A 26 7.47 9.83 5.38
C PHE A 26 7.00 10.73 4.25
N MET A 27 5.71 11.06 4.25
CA MET A 27 5.05 11.69 3.12
C MET A 27 4.60 13.11 3.47
N ALA A 28 4.75 14.02 2.53
CA ALA A 28 4.06 15.30 2.57
C ALA A 28 2.55 15.06 2.39
N ARG A 29 1.74 15.65 3.26
CA ARG A 29 0.29 15.45 3.27
C ARG A 29 -0.42 16.70 2.77
N SER A 30 -1.46 16.53 1.94
CA SER A 30 -2.31 17.64 1.53
C SER A 30 -3.09 18.22 2.71
N TRP A 31 -3.38 19.53 2.67
CA TRP A 31 -4.17 20.21 3.71
C TRP A 31 -5.53 19.55 3.94
N THR A 32 -6.15 19.02 2.89
CA THR A 32 -7.42 18.28 2.99
C THR A 32 -7.27 17.01 3.82
N TRP A 33 -6.12 16.33 3.71
CA TRP A 33 -5.84 15.15 4.51
C TRP A 33 -5.52 15.53 5.96
N HIS A 34 -4.81 16.64 6.19
CA HIS A 34 -4.62 17.21 7.52
C HIS A 34 -5.96 17.51 8.22
N VAL A 35 -6.95 18.06 7.50
CA VAL A 35 -8.31 18.28 8.04
C VAL A 35 -8.89 17.01 8.64
N VAL A 36 -8.84 15.91 7.90
CA VAL A 36 -9.47 14.64 8.33
C VAL A 36 -8.65 13.96 9.43
N ALA A 37 -7.37 13.70 9.18
CA ALA A 37 -6.52 12.94 10.09
C ALA A 37 -6.32 13.66 11.43
N SER A 38 -5.95 14.96 11.40
CA SER A 38 -5.77 15.75 12.61
C SER A 38 -7.08 15.99 13.34
N GLY A 39 -8.18 16.19 12.61
CA GLY A 39 -9.49 16.38 13.23
C GLY A 39 -9.96 15.17 14.04
N ILE A 40 -9.77 13.96 13.50
CA ILE A 40 -10.08 12.71 14.21
C ILE A 40 -9.19 12.57 15.45
N LEU A 41 -7.88 12.78 15.32
CA LEU A 41 -6.94 12.63 16.42
C LEU A 41 -7.19 13.65 17.55
N VAL A 42 -7.51 14.89 17.20
CA VAL A 42 -7.90 15.94 18.15
C VAL A 42 -9.16 15.53 18.95
N ALA A 43 -10.17 15.01 18.26
CA ALA A 43 -11.38 14.50 18.92
C ALA A 43 -11.09 13.33 19.86
N CYS A 44 -10.29 12.37 19.42
CA CYS A 44 -9.86 11.23 20.24
C CYS A 44 -9.06 11.70 21.47
N GLY A 45 -8.14 12.65 21.29
CA GLY A 45 -7.38 13.26 22.37
C GLY A 45 -8.28 13.92 23.40
N TYR A 46 -9.25 14.72 22.98
CA TYR A 46 -10.20 15.35 23.87
C TYR A 46 -11.00 14.33 24.69
N ILE A 47 -11.49 13.27 24.05
CA ILE A 47 -12.23 12.19 24.72
C ILE A 47 -11.32 11.48 25.73
N ALA A 48 -10.09 11.16 25.37
CA ALA A 48 -9.12 10.53 26.27
C ALA A 48 -8.84 11.42 27.50
N GLY A 49 -8.63 12.73 27.31
CA GLY A 49 -8.46 13.68 28.38
C GLY A 49 -9.67 13.79 29.32
N LEU A 50 -10.89 13.68 28.77
CA LEU A 50 -12.13 13.60 29.60
C LEU A 50 -12.16 12.33 30.45
N VAL A 51 -11.76 11.17 29.87
CA VAL A 51 -11.71 9.90 30.62
C VAL A 51 -10.71 10.02 31.77
N VAL A 52 -9.50 10.52 31.51
CA VAL A 52 -8.46 10.72 32.51
C VAL A 52 -8.96 11.67 33.64
N GLN A 53 -9.61 12.78 33.27
CA GLN A 53 -10.19 13.70 34.23
C GLN A 53 -11.24 13.02 35.12
N ASN A 54 -12.17 12.29 34.54
CA ASN A 54 -13.24 11.64 35.30
C ASN A 54 -12.71 10.52 36.20
N VAL A 55 -11.74 9.74 35.74
CA VAL A 55 -11.06 8.71 36.54
C VAL A 55 -10.31 9.39 37.70
N GLY A 56 -9.57 10.47 37.45
CA GLY A 56 -8.88 11.22 38.50
C GLY A 56 -9.86 11.75 39.57
N LEU A 57 -10.99 12.34 39.16
CA LEU A 57 -12.02 12.80 40.06
C LEU A 57 -12.66 11.64 40.88
N LEU A 58 -12.83 10.48 40.27
CA LEU A 58 -13.32 9.29 40.97
C LEU A 58 -12.32 8.80 42.00
N VAL A 59 -11.04 8.73 41.69
CA VAL A 59 -9.98 8.34 42.65
C VAL A 59 -9.93 9.33 43.82
N ILE A 60 -9.96 10.62 43.55
CA ILE A 60 -10.00 11.68 44.62
C ILE A 60 -11.21 11.48 45.53
N ARG A 61 -12.38 11.17 44.97
CA ARG A 61 -13.59 10.90 45.77
C ARG A 61 -13.47 9.63 46.62
N LEU A 62 -12.89 8.56 46.04
CA LEU A 62 -12.74 7.29 46.76
C LEU A 62 -11.67 7.33 47.84
N THR A 63 -10.61 8.11 47.65
CA THR A 63 -9.50 8.26 48.62
C THR A 63 -9.77 9.31 49.69
N GLY A 64 -10.86 10.11 49.57
CA GLY A 64 -11.16 11.19 50.51
C GLY A 64 -10.16 12.36 50.46
N LEU A 65 -9.25 12.38 49.47
CA LEU A 65 -8.28 13.46 49.29
C LEU A 65 -9.00 14.78 49.00
N THR A 66 -8.77 15.81 49.86
CA THR A 66 -9.25 17.17 49.61
C THR A 66 -8.09 18.03 49.17
N ILE A 67 -8.03 18.35 47.88
CA ILE A 67 -7.06 19.32 47.35
C ILE A 67 -7.70 20.70 47.55
N ARG A 68 -7.19 21.50 48.51
CA ARG A 68 -7.58 22.88 48.70
C ARG A 68 -6.54 23.78 48.05
N ALA A 69 -6.86 24.32 46.89
CA ALA A 69 -6.13 25.46 46.34
C ALA A 69 -6.95 26.72 46.56
N SER A 70 -6.28 27.87 46.84
CA SER A 70 -6.96 29.15 46.82
C SER A 70 -7.40 29.49 45.39
N ASP A 71 -8.59 30.05 45.20
CA ASP A 71 -9.11 30.41 43.88
C ASP A 71 -8.11 31.19 42.98
N PRO A 72 -7.34 32.19 43.53
CA PRO A 72 -6.33 32.89 42.74
C PRO A 72 -5.16 32.00 42.27
N ALA A 73 -4.71 31.05 43.11
CA ALA A 73 -3.62 30.14 42.76
C ALA A 73 -4.06 29.13 41.70
N GLU A 74 -5.30 28.65 41.77
CA GLU A 74 -5.87 27.77 40.74
C GLU A 74 -6.00 28.49 39.40
N ILE A 75 -6.51 29.72 39.39
CA ILE A 75 -6.61 30.54 38.19
C ILE A 75 -5.22 30.83 37.62
N GLY A 76 -4.26 31.24 38.46
CA GLY A 76 -2.87 31.48 38.04
C GLY A 76 -2.21 30.27 37.42
N PHE A 77 -2.36 29.09 38.03
CA PHE A 77 -1.85 27.83 37.47
C PHE A 77 -2.49 27.49 36.12
N ARG A 78 -3.80 27.62 36.00
CA ARG A 78 -4.51 27.34 34.71
C ARG A 78 -4.09 28.29 33.61
N VAL A 79 -3.92 29.59 33.91
CA VAL A 79 -3.46 30.59 32.93
C VAL A 79 -2.01 30.30 32.50
N ALA A 80 -1.11 30.04 33.48
CA ALA A 80 0.28 29.70 33.18
C ALA A 80 0.39 28.42 32.36
N ALA A 81 -0.33 27.37 32.75
CA ALA A 81 -0.35 26.12 32.01
C ALA A 81 -0.92 26.31 30.58
N ALA A 82 -1.99 27.08 30.41
CA ALA A 82 -2.55 27.38 29.09
C ALA A 82 -1.58 28.19 28.23
N ALA A 83 -0.87 29.15 28.79
CA ALA A 83 0.12 29.96 28.10
C ALA A 83 1.33 29.12 27.63
N LEU A 84 1.90 28.32 28.52
CA LEU A 84 3.01 27.39 28.19
C LEU A 84 2.59 26.41 27.11
N PHE A 85 1.37 25.90 27.21
CA PHE A 85 0.85 24.97 26.23
C PHE A 85 0.58 25.63 24.89
N ALA A 86 0.11 26.86 24.85
CA ALA A 86 -0.06 27.64 23.62
C ALA A 86 1.28 27.90 22.93
N ILE A 87 2.31 28.26 23.68
CA ILE A 87 3.68 28.49 23.19
C ILE A 87 4.23 27.17 22.56
N TRP A 88 4.10 26.08 23.31
CA TRP A 88 4.52 24.76 22.81
C TRP A 88 3.75 24.35 21.54
N TRP A 89 2.44 24.58 21.49
CA TRP A 89 1.62 24.27 20.32
C TRP A 89 2.02 25.09 19.09
N PHE A 90 2.24 26.41 19.23
CA PHE A 90 2.75 27.24 18.14
C PHE A 90 4.11 26.75 17.64
N TYR A 91 5.00 26.41 18.56
CA TYR A 91 6.29 25.81 18.20
C TYR A 91 6.11 24.50 17.43
N ALA A 92 5.26 23.58 17.90
CA ALA A 92 4.97 22.32 17.23
C ALA A 92 4.39 22.53 15.82
N VAL A 93 3.48 23.48 15.63
CA VAL A 93 2.90 23.83 14.32
C VAL A 93 3.96 24.36 13.35
N ILE A 94 4.83 25.27 13.82
CA ILE A 94 5.90 25.82 12.98
C ILE A 94 6.90 24.73 12.60
N GLN A 95 7.30 23.89 13.52
CA GLN A 95 8.20 22.78 13.24
C GLN A 95 7.57 21.78 12.26
N SER A 96 6.32 21.43 12.49
CA SER A 96 5.59 20.54 11.60
C SER A 96 5.52 21.06 10.16
N TYR A 97 5.21 22.34 9.96
CA TYR A 97 5.23 22.96 8.64
C TYR A 97 6.62 22.84 7.97
N ARG A 98 7.70 23.04 8.76
CA ARG A 98 9.07 22.86 8.26
C ARG A 98 9.36 21.42 7.86
N HIS A 99 8.98 20.46 8.70
CA HIS A 99 9.18 19.03 8.44
C HIS A 99 8.41 18.56 7.20
N ASP A 100 7.16 19.01 7.04
CA ASP A 100 6.35 18.68 5.87
C ASP A 100 7.00 19.20 4.57
N ARG A 101 7.57 20.42 4.60
CA ARG A 101 8.35 20.98 3.49
C ARG A 101 9.61 20.17 3.18
N VAL A 102 10.30 19.68 4.22
CA VAL A 102 11.49 18.81 4.04
C VAL A 102 11.06 17.47 3.43
N ALA A 103 10.02 16.84 3.97
CA ALA A 103 9.47 15.61 3.42
C ALA A 103 9.06 15.78 1.95
N ALA A 104 8.32 16.85 1.63
CA ALA A 104 7.93 17.17 0.25
C ALA A 104 9.13 17.30 -0.68
N THR A 105 10.20 17.97 -0.25
CA THR A 105 11.43 18.11 -1.04
C THR A 105 12.13 16.78 -1.25
N LEU A 106 12.19 15.92 -0.23
CA LEU A 106 12.86 14.62 -0.30
C LEU A 106 12.16 13.65 -1.26
N VAL A 107 10.82 13.72 -1.34
CA VAL A 107 10.02 12.87 -2.24
C VAL A 107 9.58 13.61 -3.52
N ASN A 108 10.22 14.72 -3.87
CA ASN A 108 9.96 15.52 -5.07
C ASN A 108 8.48 15.95 -5.24
N MET A 109 7.77 16.16 -4.13
CA MET A 109 6.38 16.65 -4.14
C MET A 109 6.33 18.17 -3.99
N PRO A 110 5.28 18.83 -4.52
CA PRO A 110 5.03 20.22 -4.20
C PRO A 110 4.67 20.36 -2.71
N GLY A 111 5.46 21.14 -1.95
CA GLY A 111 5.14 21.44 -0.56
C GLY A 111 3.95 22.38 -0.46
N GLU A 112 3.15 22.24 0.59
CA GLU A 112 2.02 23.13 0.86
C GLU A 112 2.46 24.57 1.17
N THR A 113 1.63 25.53 0.81
CA THR A 113 1.77 26.91 1.25
C THR A 113 1.35 27.06 2.71
N ILE A 114 1.85 28.09 3.39
CA ILE A 114 1.45 28.36 4.78
C ILE A 114 -0.06 28.61 4.91
N GLY A 115 -0.70 29.16 3.87
CA GLY A 115 -2.14 29.38 3.82
C GLY A 115 -2.93 28.06 3.82
N GLU A 116 -2.54 27.12 2.99
CA GLU A 116 -3.12 25.77 2.92
C GLU A 116 -2.92 25.02 4.23
N TYR A 117 -1.73 25.10 4.83
CA TYR A 117 -1.45 24.47 6.10
C TYR A 117 -2.34 25.03 7.23
N LEU A 118 -2.55 26.34 7.28
CA LEU A 118 -3.46 26.97 8.24
C LEU A 118 -4.93 26.61 7.98
N LEU A 119 -5.34 26.46 6.70
CA LEU A 119 -6.67 25.94 6.36
C LEU A 119 -6.84 24.50 6.84
N GLY A 120 -5.81 23.67 6.70
CA GLY A 120 -5.78 22.30 7.25
C GLY A 120 -6.00 22.29 8.75
N ALA A 121 -5.29 23.15 9.50
CA ALA A 121 -5.43 23.27 10.94
C ALA A 121 -6.83 23.76 11.37
N ALA A 122 -7.38 24.77 10.69
CA ALA A 122 -8.72 25.27 10.95
C ALA A 122 -9.81 24.23 10.64
N GLY A 123 -9.66 23.52 9.51
CA GLY A 123 -10.55 22.41 9.12
C GLY A 123 -10.52 21.26 10.13
N ALA A 124 -9.33 20.91 10.66
CA ALA A 124 -9.17 19.90 11.70
C ALA A 124 -9.97 20.26 12.98
N VAL A 125 -9.96 21.53 13.39
CA VAL A 125 -10.79 22.00 14.52
C VAL A 125 -12.28 21.83 14.20
N ALA A 126 -12.71 22.15 12.98
CA ALA A 126 -14.12 22.00 12.58
C ALA A 126 -14.56 20.52 12.58
N VAL A 127 -13.74 19.61 12.06
CA VAL A 127 -14.00 18.16 12.10
C VAL A 127 -14.03 17.66 13.53
N ALA A 128 -13.03 18.01 14.35
CA ALA A 128 -13.00 17.63 15.77
C ALA A 128 -14.24 18.10 16.52
N TRP A 129 -14.64 19.36 16.32
CA TRP A 129 -15.85 19.92 16.90
C TRP A 129 -17.10 19.15 16.50
N THR A 130 -17.25 18.85 15.21
CA THR A 130 -18.39 18.06 14.70
C THR A 130 -18.45 16.68 15.37
N LEU A 131 -17.31 15.96 15.44
CA LEU A 131 -17.25 14.66 16.11
C LEU A 131 -17.60 14.76 17.60
N LEU A 132 -17.11 15.79 18.29
CA LEU A 132 -17.44 16.02 19.70
C LEU A 132 -18.93 16.36 19.90
N MET A 133 -19.55 17.08 18.96
CA MET A 133 -21.00 17.33 19.02
C MET A 133 -21.80 16.04 18.84
N ILE A 134 -21.38 15.14 17.94
CA ILE A 134 -21.97 13.81 17.81
C ILE A 134 -21.87 13.04 19.12
N VAL A 135 -20.69 12.97 19.74
CA VAL A 135 -20.49 12.30 21.05
C VAL A 135 -21.37 12.95 22.15
N ARG A 136 -21.47 14.29 22.18
CA ARG A 136 -22.34 14.99 23.12
C ARG A 136 -23.81 14.67 22.91
N ALA A 137 -24.26 14.56 21.65
CA ALA A 137 -25.62 14.18 21.33
C ALA A 137 -25.96 12.76 21.82
N PHE A 138 -25.05 11.80 21.61
CA PHE A 138 -25.20 10.44 22.16
C PHE A 138 -25.23 10.42 23.68
N ASN A 139 -24.35 11.17 24.35
CA ASN A 139 -24.36 11.30 25.81
C ASN A 139 -25.62 11.95 26.33
N HIS A 140 -26.18 12.93 25.61
CA HIS A 140 -27.44 13.56 25.99
C HIS A 140 -28.61 12.56 25.83
N LEU A 141 -28.68 11.86 24.74
CA LEU A 141 -29.66 10.79 24.51
C LEU A 141 -29.58 9.70 25.58
N GLY A 142 -28.36 9.27 25.96
CA GLY A 142 -28.15 8.32 27.05
C GLY A 142 -28.69 8.82 28.38
N ARG A 143 -28.48 10.10 28.69
CA ARG A 143 -29.02 10.71 29.95
C ARG A 143 -30.55 10.74 29.96
N ILE A 144 -31.18 11.10 28.83
CA ILE A 144 -32.64 11.07 28.70
C ILE A 144 -33.15 9.65 28.90
N LEU A 145 -32.53 8.66 28.23
CA LEU A 145 -32.91 7.26 28.34
C LEU A 145 -32.83 6.75 29.78
N ILE A 146 -31.71 7.01 30.47
CA ILE A 146 -31.52 6.63 31.88
C ILE A 146 -32.55 7.31 32.78
N ALA A 147 -32.83 8.60 32.58
CA ALA A 147 -33.84 9.34 33.38
C ALA A 147 -35.24 8.75 33.17
N THR A 148 -35.61 8.40 31.95
CA THR A 148 -36.89 7.75 31.62
C THR A 148 -37.00 6.38 32.30
N LEU A 149 -35.95 5.55 32.18
CA LEU A 149 -35.92 4.22 32.82
C LEU A 149 -35.98 4.31 34.37
N ALA A 150 -35.38 5.32 34.98
CA ALA A 150 -35.41 5.56 36.41
C ALA A 150 -36.83 5.85 36.96
N GLY A 151 -37.78 6.18 36.11
CA GLY A 151 -39.21 6.28 36.46
C GLY A 151 -39.90 4.91 36.63
N PHE A 152 -39.31 3.83 36.10
CA PHE A 152 -39.90 2.48 36.11
C PHE A 152 -39.09 1.45 36.92
N MET A 153 -37.83 1.76 37.27
CA MET A 153 -36.94 0.83 37.96
C MET A 153 -35.95 1.57 38.87
N PRO A 154 -35.31 0.90 39.85
CA PRO A 154 -34.29 1.49 40.72
C PRO A 154 -33.14 2.13 39.91
N ARG A 155 -32.64 3.28 40.37
CA ARG A 155 -31.60 4.06 39.67
C ARG A 155 -30.39 3.24 39.19
N PRO A 156 -29.79 2.32 39.98
CA PRO A 156 -28.68 1.50 39.53
C PRO A 156 -29.06 0.60 38.32
N ALA A 157 -30.25 -0.02 38.36
CA ALA A 157 -30.77 -0.81 37.27
C ALA A 157 -31.02 0.03 36.01
N ALA A 158 -31.59 1.24 36.16
CA ALA A 158 -31.81 2.17 35.03
C ALA A 158 -30.48 2.58 34.37
N ILE A 159 -29.41 2.79 35.11
CA ILE A 159 -28.09 3.11 34.58
C ILE A 159 -27.55 1.90 33.77
N ILE A 160 -27.54 0.71 34.34
CA ILE A 160 -27.04 -0.50 33.68
C ILE A 160 -27.82 -0.76 32.39
N THR A 161 -29.14 -0.75 32.46
CA THR A 161 -30.02 -0.96 31.31
C THR A 161 -29.87 0.11 30.24
N GLY A 162 -29.81 1.39 30.64
CA GLY A 162 -29.62 2.50 29.71
C GLY A 162 -28.27 2.48 28.98
N VAL A 163 -27.19 2.16 29.70
CA VAL A 163 -25.86 1.98 29.13
C VAL A 163 -25.85 0.77 28.17
N ALA A 164 -26.47 -0.34 28.56
CA ALA A 164 -26.55 -1.53 27.70
C ALA A 164 -27.33 -1.25 26.41
N ILE A 165 -28.49 -0.57 26.50
CA ILE A 165 -29.28 -0.16 25.32
C ILE A 165 -28.46 0.77 24.42
N LEU A 166 -27.80 1.79 24.99
CA LEU A 166 -26.97 2.72 24.23
C LEU A 166 -25.81 2.00 23.56
N PHE A 167 -25.15 1.08 24.25
CA PHE A 167 -24.10 0.25 23.68
C PHE A 167 -24.63 -0.59 22.51
N VAL A 168 -25.77 -1.24 22.65
CA VAL A 168 -26.40 -2.02 21.57
C VAL A 168 -26.74 -1.13 20.38
N ILE A 169 -27.29 0.08 20.61
CA ILE A 169 -27.59 1.04 19.55
C ILE A 169 -26.29 1.46 18.82
N ILE A 170 -25.26 1.87 19.56
CA ILE A 170 -23.99 2.28 18.99
C ILE A 170 -23.34 1.11 18.22
N PHE A 171 -23.32 -0.08 18.82
CA PHE A 171 -22.80 -1.29 18.17
C PHE A 171 -23.56 -1.62 16.88
N PHE A 172 -24.90 -1.55 16.91
CA PHE A 172 -25.71 -1.78 15.73
C PHE A 172 -25.47 -0.72 14.64
N LEU A 173 -25.48 0.56 15.01
CA LEU A 173 -25.19 1.65 14.07
C LEU A 173 -23.80 1.51 13.46
N THR A 174 -22.78 1.26 14.29
CA THR A 174 -21.41 1.11 13.81
C THR A 174 -21.25 -0.16 12.95
N SER A 175 -21.69 -1.31 13.43
CA SER A 175 -21.46 -2.59 12.75
C SER A 175 -22.36 -2.80 11.53
N LYS A 176 -23.63 -2.41 11.60
CA LYS A 176 -24.60 -2.67 10.52
C LYS A 176 -24.73 -1.51 9.55
N VAL A 177 -24.81 -0.26 10.03
CA VAL A 177 -25.05 0.92 9.19
C VAL A 177 -23.73 1.46 8.65
N ILE A 178 -22.76 1.74 9.52
CA ILE A 178 -21.49 2.37 9.11
C ILE A 178 -20.59 1.35 8.42
N LEU A 179 -20.23 0.25 9.09
CA LEU A 179 -19.30 -0.72 8.50
C LEU A 179 -19.95 -1.50 7.36
N ARG A 180 -21.01 -2.28 7.61
CA ARG A 180 -21.61 -3.11 6.56
C ARG A 180 -22.31 -2.28 5.49
N GLY A 181 -23.05 -1.24 5.87
CA GLY A 181 -23.72 -0.33 4.94
C GLY A 181 -22.71 0.48 4.14
N GLY A 182 -21.69 1.03 4.78
CA GLY A 182 -20.60 1.77 4.14
C GLY A 182 -19.79 0.87 3.21
N ILE A 183 -19.27 -0.26 3.71
CA ILE A 183 -18.54 -1.24 2.88
C ILE A 183 -19.41 -1.73 1.72
N GLY A 184 -20.69 -2.04 1.97
CA GLY A 184 -21.62 -2.46 0.94
C GLY A 184 -21.91 -1.37 -0.12
N PHE A 185 -21.96 -0.10 0.30
CA PHE A 185 -22.08 1.04 -0.63
C PHE A 185 -20.82 1.18 -1.49
N PHE A 186 -19.63 1.17 -0.87
CA PHE A 186 -18.37 1.24 -1.60
C PHE A 186 -18.17 0.06 -2.54
N ARG A 187 -18.53 -1.16 -2.10
CA ARG A 187 -18.48 -2.36 -2.94
C ARG A 187 -19.38 -2.22 -4.16
N ARG A 188 -20.65 -1.82 -3.99
CA ARG A 188 -21.57 -1.60 -5.13
C ARG A 188 -21.06 -0.52 -6.09
N LYS A 189 -20.49 0.57 -5.54
CA LYS A 189 -19.91 1.63 -6.37
C LYS A 189 -18.67 1.16 -7.12
N ALA A 190 -17.79 0.38 -6.47
CA ALA A 190 -16.64 -0.24 -7.10
C ALA A 190 -17.04 -1.23 -8.19
N GLU A 191 -18.07 -2.05 -7.96
CA GLU A 191 -18.66 -2.96 -8.96
C GLU A 191 -19.20 -2.19 -10.16
N GLN A 192 -19.93 -1.09 -9.94
CA GLN A 192 -20.41 -0.22 -11.02
C GLN A 192 -19.25 0.42 -11.80
N LEU A 193 -18.19 0.85 -11.13
CA LEU A 193 -16.99 1.37 -11.78
C LEU A 193 -16.27 0.28 -12.58
N ASN A 194 -16.23 -0.95 -12.07
CA ASN A 194 -15.66 -2.09 -12.78
C ASN A 194 -16.36 -2.43 -14.10
N MET A 195 -17.64 -2.03 -14.24
CA MET A 195 -18.40 -2.19 -15.50
C MET A 195 -18.04 -1.12 -16.55
N ARG A 196 -17.33 -0.06 -16.18
CA ARG A 196 -16.97 1.03 -17.08
C ARG A 196 -15.64 0.75 -17.76
N THR A 197 -15.49 1.20 -18.99
CA THR A 197 -14.19 1.25 -19.69
C THR A 197 -13.60 2.63 -19.46
N ALA A 198 -12.32 2.67 -19.05
CA ALA A 198 -11.60 3.93 -18.91
C ALA A 198 -11.46 4.63 -20.29
N ARG A 199 -11.36 5.95 -20.29
CA ARG A 199 -11.16 6.72 -21.53
C ARG A 199 -9.84 6.30 -22.19
N GLY A 200 -9.79 6.30 -23.52
CA GLY A 200 -8.60 5.92 -24.29
C GLY A 200 -8.31 4.41 -24.30
N ILE A 201 -9.10 3.58 -23.63
CA ILE A 201 -8.94 2.13 -23.62
C ILE A 201 -9.87 1.50 -24.65
N TYR A 202 -9.29 0.73 -25.56
CA TYR A 202 -9.99 0.09 -26.65
C TYR A 202 -9.90 -1.43 -26.56
N LYS A 203 -10.95 -2.10 -27.06
CA LYS A 203 -10.97 -3.55 -27.16
C LYS A 203 -9.86 -4.02 -28.08
N PRO A 204 -9.04 -5.01 -27.66
CA PRO A 204 -7.96 -5.55 -28.48
C PRO A 204 -8.51 -6.20 -29.76
N THR A 205 -7.77 -6.05 -30.85
CA THR A 205 -8.08 -6.65 -32.15
C THR A 205 -7.17 -7.81 -32.50
N VAL A 206 -6.03 -7.94 -31.80
CA VAL A 206 -5.01 -8.95 -32.04
C VAL A 206 -5.32 -10.24 -31.29
N PRO A 207 -5.11 -11.42 -31.89
CA PRO A 207 -5.46 -12.71 -31.27
C PRO A 207 -4.65 -13.05 -30.02
N GLU A 208 -3.50 -12.43 -29.82
CA GLU A 208 -2.61 -12.60 -28.67
C GLU A 208 -3.18 -12.06 -27.37
N ARG A 209 -4.31 -11.35 -27.41
CA ARG A 209 -4.93 -10.76 -26.22
C ARG A 209 -6.29 -11.39 -25.93
N SER A 210 -6.58 -11.62 -24.65
CA SER A 210 -7.94 -11.97 -24.21
C SER A 210 -8.93 -10.86 -24.60
N ALA A 211 -10.19 -11.22 -24.72
CA ALA A 211 -11.28 -10.35 -25.18
C ALA A 211 -11.13 -9.81 -26.62
N SER A 212 -10.16 -10.30 -27.40
CA SER A 212 -10.11 -10.05 -28.85
C SER A 212 -11.21 -10.82 -29.59
N PRO A 213 -11.44 -10.58 -30.89
CA PRO A 213 -12.41 -11.35 -31.68
C PRO A 213 -12.15 -12.86 -31.71
N ALA A 214 -10.92 -13.30 -31.50
CA ALA A 214 -10.51 -14.70 -31.46
C ALA A 214 -10.65 -15.34 -30.06
N SER A 215 -10.94 -14.56 -29.02
CA SER A 215 -11.04 -15.01 -27.64
C SER A 215 -12.47 -15.39 -27.27
N PRO A 216 -12.70 -16.50 -26.56
CA PRO A 216 -14.00 -16.81 -25.95
C PRO A 216 -14.33 -15.92 -24.76
N VAL A 217 -13.31 -15.25 -24.16
CA VAL A 217 -13.51 -14.29 -23.08
C VAL A 217 -14.09 -13.00 -23.67
N THR A 218 -15.17 -12.51 -23.10
CA THR A 218 -15.81 -11.28 -23.60
C THR A 218 -15.21 -10.02 -22.98
N TRP A 219 -15.28 -8.91 -23.72
CA TRP A 219 -14.80 -7.61 -23.22
C TRP A 219 -15.53 -7.14 -21.94
N GLU A 220 -16.80 -7.52 -21.84
CA GLU A 220 -17.65 -7.21 -20.70
C GLU A 220 -17.25 -7.98 -19.45
N SER A 221 -16.78 -9.23 -19.60
CA SER A 221 -16.46 -10.13 -18.49
C SER A 221 -15.12 -9.82 -17.80
N VAL A 222 -14.17 -9.16 -18.49
CA VAL A 222 -12.86 -8.88 -17.90
C VAL A 222 -12.83 -7.74 -16.89
N GLY A 223 -13.92 -6.98 -16.78
CA GLY A 223 -14.01 -5.85 -15.85
C GLY A 223 -13.16 -4.64 -16.23
N GLY A 224 -13.27 -3.56 -15.45
CA GLY A 224 -12.62 -2.29 -15.77
C GLY A 224 -11.09 -2.38 -15.79
N GLN A 225 -10.49 -3.01 -14.80
CA GLN A 225 -9.03 -3.15 -14.71
C GLN A 225 -8.48 -4.14 -15.74
N GLY A 226 -9.19 -5.25 -15.99
CA GLY A 226 -8.83 -6.15 -17.07
C GLY A 226 -8.87 -5.49 -18.45
N ARG A 227 -9.83 -4.57 -18.69
CA ARG A 227 -9.87 -3.77 -19.92
C ARG A 227 -8.67 -2.85 -20.06
N VAL A 228 -8.26 -2.21 -18.98
CA VAL A 228 -7.04 -1.37 -18.96
C VAL A 228 -5.83 -2.23 -19.29
N PHE A 229 -5.63 -3.33 -18.59
CA PHE A 229 -4.51 -4.25 -18.82
C PHE A 229 -4.46 -4.78 -20.25
N LEU A 230 -5.58 -5.21 -20.81
CA LEU A 230 -5.65 -5.78 -22.15
C LEU A 230 -5.54 -4.72 -23.27
N GLY A 231 -6.05 -3.51 -23.02
CA GLY A 231 -6.11 -2.45 -24.03
C GLY A 231 -4.90 -1.51 -24.07
N ARG A 232 -4.06 -1.50 -23.01
CA ARG A 232 -3.00 -0.50 -22.83
C ARG A 232 -1.60 -0.96 -23.26
N GLY A 233 -1.33 -2.25 -23.30
CA GLY A 233 0.00 -2.80 -23.59
C GLY A 233 0.56 -2.41 -24.96
N PRO A 234 1.90 -2.34 -25.10
CA PRO A 234 2.55 -2.01 -26.35
C PRO A 234 2.19 -3.05 -27.43
N SER A 235 2.09 -2.59 -28.67
CA SER A 235 1.94 -3.47 -29.83
C SER A 235 3.30 -3.94 -30.34
N ARG A 236 3.31 -4.99 -31.19
CA ARG A 236 4.49 -5.39 -31.95
C ARG A 236 5.16 -4.19 -32.63
N ARG A 237 4.37 -3.28 -33.20
CA ARG A 237 4.87 -2.09 -33.87
C ARG A 237 5.63 -1.15 -32.93
N ASP A 238 5.07 -0.90 -31.75
CA ASP A 238 5.69 -0.02 -30.76
C ASP A 238 7.02 -0.60 -30.29
N ILE A 239 7.05 -1.91 -30.01
CA ILE A 239 8.27 -2.62 -29.60
C ILE A 239 9.30 -2.61 -30.72
N THR A 240 8.90 -2.91 -31.97
CA THR A 240 9.79 -2.86 -33.13
C THR A 240 10.39 -1.46 -33.32
N GLN A 241 9.60 -0.41 -33.15
CA GLN A 241 10.07 0.97 -33.29
C GLN A 241 11.09 1.36 -32.20
N VAL A 242 10.89 0.89 -30.98
CA VAL A 242 11.81 1.16 -29.85
C VAL A 242 13.08 0.33 -29.97
N CYS A 243 12.96 -0.96 -30.26
CA CYS A 243 14.09 -1.90 -30.30
C CYS A 243 14.90 -1.84 -31.61
N GLY A 244 14.33 -1.26 -32.67
CA GLY A 244 14.99 -1.17 -33.98
C GLY A 244 15.08 -2.49 -34.76
N VAL A 245 14.43 -3.54 -34.30
CA VAL A 245 14.38 -4.87 -34.91
C VAL A 245 12.96 -5.43 -34.82
N ASP A 246 12.66 -6.41 -35.67
CA ASP A 246 11.33 -7.04 -35.68
C ASP A 246 11.02 -7.71 -34.33
N ALA A 247 9.83 -7.46 -33.84
CA ALA A 247 9.34 -7.93 -32.54
C ALA A 247 8.14 -8.87 -32.71
N MET A 248 7.74 -9.52 -31.64
CA MET A 248 6.49 -10.28 -31.54
C MET A 248 5.41 -9.41 -30.89
N GLU A 249 4.13 -9.74 -31.13
CA GLU A 249 3.04 -9.18 -30.33
C GLU A 249 3.07 -9.83 -28.95
N PRO A 250 3.17 -9.06 -27.85
CA PRO A 250 3.16 -9.65 -26.51
C PRO A 250 1.77 -10.22 -26.19
N ILE A 251 1.78 -11.39 -25.56
CA ILE A 251 0.55 -12.05 -25.13
C ILE A 251 0.10 -11.48 -23.78
N ARG A 252 -1.17 -11.05 -23.71
CA ARG A 252 -1.82 -10.64 -22.46
C ARG A 252 -3.11 -11.41 -22.25
N VAL A 253 -3.18 -12.21 -21.19
CA VAL A 253 -4.37 -12.98 -20.84
C VAL A 253 -4.90 -12.56 -19.46
N TYR A 254 -6.23 -12.43 -19.37
CA TYR A 254 -6.87 -11.95 -18.16
C TYR A 254 -8.27 -12.54 -18.00
N SER A 255 -8.59 -13.00 -16.78
CA SER A 255 -9.93 -13.37 -16.37
C SER A 255 -10.48 -12.34 -15.37
N GLY A 256 -11.66 -11.81 -15.62
CA GLY A 256 -12.37 -10.97 -14.66
C GLY A 256 -12.92 -11.78 -13.49
N MET A 257 -13.67 -11.09 -12.62
CA MET A 257 -14.33 -11.72 -11.48
C MET A 257 -15.16 -12.93 -11.88
N PRO A 258 -15.02 -14.06 -11.16
CA PRO A 258 -15.91 -15.21 -11.35
C PRO A 258 -17.38 -14.80 -11.18
N THR A 259 -18.23 -15.24 -12.08
CA THR A 259 -19.68 -14.95 -12.09
C THR A 259 -20.49 -16.24 -12.02
N GLY A 260 -21.75 -16.15 -11.62
CA GLY A 260 -22.66 -17.31 -11.66
C GLY A 260 -22.33 -18.45 -10.70
N GLY A 261 -21.59 -18.19 -9.62
CA GLY A 261 -21.22 -19.21 -8.63
C GLY A 261 -19.98 -20.06 -9.02
N THR A 262 -19.27 -19.68 -10.09
CA THR A 262 -17.95 -20.26 -10.41
C THR A 262 -16.90 -19.75 -9.43
N GLY A 263 -15.99 -20.63 -8.99
CA GLY A 263 -14.91 -20.28 -8.06
C GLY A 263 -13.71 -19.63 -8.74
N ILE A 264 -12.71 -19.26 -7.95
CA ILE A 264 -11.45 -18.68 -8.43
C ILE A 264 -10.66 -19.66 -9.31
N GLU A 265 -10.82 -20.96 -9.09
CA GLU A 265 -10.22 -22.04 -9.88
C GLU A 265 -10.74 -22.02 -11.32
N ALA A 266 -12.03 -21.69 -11.52
CA ALA A 266 -12.61 -21.56 -12.87
C ALA A 266 -12.04 -20.33 -13.60
N ALA A 267 -11.78 -19.24 -12.88
CA ALA A 267 -11.09 -18.08 -13.44
C ALA A 267 -9.65 -18.42 -13.83
N ALA A 268 -8.91 -19.14 -12.99
CA ALA A 268 -7.57 -19.63 -13.31
C ALA A 268 -7.56 -20.59 -14.52
N ALA A 269 -8.52 -21.51 -14.59
CA ALA A 269 -8.70 -22.40 -15.76
C ALA A 269 -8.99 -21.61 -17.04
N THR A 270 -9.76 -20.53 -16.95
CA THR A 270 -10.01 -19.61 -18.09
C THR A 270 -8.72 -18.96 -18.57
N VAL A 271 -7.88 -18.48 -17.64
CA VAL A 271 -6.56 -17.90 -17.98
C VAL A 271 -5.68 -18.94 -18.67
N VAL A 272 -5.62 -20.18 -18.17
CA VAL A 272 -4.82 -21.24 -18.81
C VAL A 272 -5.36 -21.59 -20.21
N ALA A 273 -6.67 -21.66 -20.38
CA ALA A 273 -7.26 -21.88 -21.70
C ALA A 273 -6.88 -20.76 -22.69
N GLU A 274 -6.85 -19.51 -22.25
CA GLU A 274 -6.39 -18.37 -23.05
C GLU A 274 -4.88 -18.43 -23.34
N LEU A 275 -4.04 -18.84 -22.37
CA LEU A 275 -2.60 -19.05 -22.58
C LEU A 275 -2.36 -20.12 -23.68
N ARG A 276 -3.13 -21.21 -23.65
CA ARG A 276 -3.05 -22.25 -24.72
C ARG A 276 -3.50 -21.70 -26.07
N ARG A 277 -4.65 -21.01 -26.12
CA ARG A 277 -5.20 -20.43 -27.34
C ARG A 277 -4.23 -19.45 -28.02
N THR A 278 -3.56 -18.63 -27.21
CA THR A 278 -2.64 -17.58 -27.70
C THR A 278 -1.24 -18.09 -28.05
N GLY A 279 -0.93 -19.36 -27.79
CA GLY A 279 0.41 -19.92 -27.98
C GLY A 279 1.43 -19.42 -26.95
N ALA A 280 0.98 -19.10 -25.73
CA ALA A 280 1.84 -18.58 -24.66
C ALA A 280 2.95 -19.57 -24.26
N PHE A 281 2.68 -20.87 -24.34
CA PHE A 281 3.64 -21.91 -23.99
C PHE A 281 4.77 -22.06 -25.01
N ASP A 282 4.65 -21.44 -26.19
CA ASP A 282 5.72 -21.35 -27.18
C ASP A 282 6.62 -20.13 -27.02
N ARG A 283 6.24 -19.19 -26.11
CA ARG A 283 7.04 -17.98 -25.81
C ARG A 283 8.25 -18.32 -24.94
N ALA A 284 9.22 -17.41 -24.91
CA ALA A 284 10.40 -17.56 -24.06
C ALA A 284 10.06 -17.41 -22.57
N VAL A 285 9.10 -16.55 -22.25
CA VAL A 285 8.76 -16.15 -20.86
C VAL A 285 7.25 -16.20 -20.65
N ILE A 286 6.83 -16.75 -19.50
CA ILE A 286 5.50 -16.54 -18.92
C ILE A 286 5.68 -15.76 -17.62
N LEU A 287 4.94 -14.65 -17.49
CA LEU A 287 4.84 -13.85 -16.28
C LEU A 287 3.46 -14.03 -15.64
N ILE A 288 3.40 -14.48 -14.40
CA ILE A 288 2.19 -14.41 -13.58
C ILE A 288 2.24 -13.11 -12.80
N ALA A 289 1.39 -12.17 -13.17
CA ALA A 289 1.24 -10.88 -12.50
C ALA A 289 0.08 -10.97 -11.50
N ALA A 290 0.40 -11.03 -10.22
CA ALA A 290 -0.60 -11.02 -9.16
C ALA A 290 -1.24 -9.64 -9.07
N SER A 291 -2.54 -9.56 -9.38
CA SER A 291 -3.29 -8.30 -9.34
C SER A 291 -3.48 -7.78 -7.92
N THR A 292 -3.68 -6.47 -7.79
CA THR A 292 -4.07 -5.86 -6.52
C THR A 292 -5.58 -5.99 -6.27
N GLY A 293 -6.07 -5.42 -5.18
CA GLY A 293 -7.43 -5.57 -4.70
C GLY A 293 -8.54 -5.48 -5.73
N SER A 294 -8.49 -4.51 -6.63
CA SER A 294 -9.51 -4.31 -7.68
C SER A 294 -9.25 -5.08 -8.97
N GLY A 295 -8.22 -5.91 -9.02
CA GLY A 295 -7.78 -6.58 -10.24
C GLY A 295 -6.79 -5.75 -11.08
N TRP A 296 -6.27 -4.64 -10.52
CA TRP A 296 -5.29 -3.80 -11.18
C TRP A 296 -3.92 -4.51 -11.24
N VAL A 297 -3.30 -4.40 -12.41
CA VAL A 297 -1.93 -4.86 -12.69
C VAL A 297 -1.13 -3.63 -13.07
N ASP A 298 0.00 -3.43 -12.43
CA ASP A 298 0.87 -2.30 -12.72
C ASP A 298 1.56 -2.47 -14.08
N GLU A 299 1.38 -1.50 -14.93
CA GLU A 299 1.97 -1.48 -16.28
C GLU A 299 3.50 -1.30 -16.24
N TRP A 300 4.05 -0.63 -15.22
CA TRP A 300 5.48 -0.53 -15.02
C TRP A 300 6.15 -1.85 -14.65
N GLN A 301 5.40 -2.84 -14.17
CA GLN A 301 5.90 -4.20 -13.96
C GLN A 301 5.82 -5.06 -15.22
N VAL A 302 4.88 -4.79 -16.13
CA VAL A 302 4.60 -5.64 -17.28
C VAL A 302 5.25 -5.14 -18.56
N GLN A 303 5.05 -3.85 -18.91
CA GLN A 303 5.57 -3.31 -20.18
C GLN A 303 7.09 -3.41 -20.30
N PRO A 304 7.92 -3.16 -19.27
CA PRO A 304 9.36 -3.37 -19.37
C PRO A 304 9.75 -4.79 -19.81
N LEU A 305 9.10 -5.81 -19.25
CA LEU A 305 9.33 -7.20 -19.66
C LEU A 305 9.00 -7.42 -21.14
N GLU A 306 7.87 -6.85 -21.61
CA GLU A 306 7.43 -6.95 -23.01
C GLU A 306 8.44 -6.31 -23.99
N PHE A 307 8.97 -5.14 -23.63
CA PHE A 307 10.03 -4.50 -24.42
C PHE A 307 11.33 -5.30 -24.39
N LEU A 308 11.80 -5.69 -23.21
CA LEU A 308 13.07 -6.38 -22.99
C LEU A 308 13.11 -7.76 -23.69
N THR A 309 11.98 -8.46 -23.75
CA THR A 309 11.85 -9.74 -24.47
C THR A 309 11.49 -9.58 -25.94
N ARG A 310 11.38 -8.34 -26.45
CA ARG A 310 10.88 -8.04 -27.80
C ARG A 310 9.52 -8.67 -28.07
N GLY A 311 8.63 -8.69 -27.08
CA GLY A 311 7.31 -9.31 -27.18
C GLY A 311 7.29 -10.83 -27.12
N ASN A 312 8.44 -11.50 -26.97
CA ASN A 312 8.51 -12.95 -26.82
C ASN A 312 8.14 -13.41 -25.40
N CYS A 313 7.01 -12.93 -24.93
CA CYS A 313 6.50 -13.21 -23.59
C CYS A 313 4.97 -13.30 -23.56
N ALA A 314 4.46 -13.86 -22.48
CA ALA A 314 3.05 -13.88 -22.14
C ALA A 314 2.85 -13.45 -20.69
N THR A 315 1.91 -12.54 -20.44
CA THR A 315 1.53 -12.13 -19.07
C THR A 315 0.13 -12.60 -18.75
N ALA A 316 -0.01 -13.27 -17.60
CA ALA A 316 -1.26 -13.85 -17.10
C ALA A 316 -1.66 -13.18 -15.79
N SER A 317 -2.93 -12.78 -15.67
CA SER A 317 -3.49 -12.25 -14.43
C SER A 317 -4.98 -12.54 -14.31
N LEU A 318 -5.55 -12.35 -13.13
CA LEU A 318 -6.99 -12.48 -12.89
C LEU A 318 -7.48 -11.52 -11.80
N GLN A 319 -8.77 -11.22 -11.80
CA GLN A 319 -9.44 -10.40 -10.80
C GLN A 319 -10.09 -11.25 -9.73
N TYR A 320 -9.87 -10.89 -8.45
CA TYR A 320 -10.47 -11.60 -7.31
C TYR A 320 -11.39 -10.73 -6.45
N SER A 321 -11.40 -9.41 -6.69
CA SER A 321 -12.23 -8.46 -5.93
C SER A 321 -12.58 -7.24 -6.78
N TYR A 322 -13.56 -6.44 -6.34
CA TYR A 322 -13.90 -5.14 -6.95
C TYR A 322 -13.33 -3.96 -6.17
N VAL A 323 -12.94 -4.18 -4.91
CA VAL A 323 -12.60 -3.08 -4.00
C VAL A 323 -11.09 -2.81 -3.96
N PRO A 324 -10.67 -1.56 -3.69
CA PRO A 324 -9.27 -1.23 -3.53
C PRO A 324 -8.57 -2.05 -2.45
N SER A 325 -7.25 -2.17 -2.56
CA SER A 325 -6.41 -2.98 -1.67
C SER A 325 -6.60 -2.68 -0.18
N VAL A 326 -6.77 -1.41 0.21
CA VAL A 326 -7.02 -0.99 1.60
C VAL A 326 -8.30 -1.61 2.17
N LEU A 327 -9.38 -1.70 1.37
CA LEU A 327 -10.62 -2.33 1.82
C LEU A 327 -10.49 -3.85 1.88
N ASN A 328 -9.77 -4.47 0.95
CA ASN A 328 -9.47 -5.91 1.02
C ASN A 328 -8.63 -6.23 2.26
N TRP A 329 -7.62 -5.42 2.58
CA TRP A 329 -6.85 -5.58 3.80
C TRP A 329 -7.72 -5.54 5.08
N LEU A 330 -8.73 -4.68 5.11
CA LEU A 330 -9.67 -4.58 6.24
C LEU A 330 -10.70 -5.71 6.29
N THR A 331 -11.00 -6.36 5.16
CA THR A 331 -12.07 -7.38 5.06
C THR A 331 -11.56 -8.81 5.01
N GLY A 332 -10.27 -9.02 4.77
CA GLY A 332 -9.60 -10.32 4.71
C GLY A 332 -8.64 -10.42 3.52
N LEU A 333 -7.53 -11.09 3.73
CA LEU A 333 -6.45 -11.26 2.75
C LEU A 333 -6.59 -12.57 1.94
N GLU A 334 -7.39 -13.50 2.43
CA GLU A 334 -7.56 -14.84 1.87
C GLU A 334 -7.94 -14.82 0.37
N PRO A 335 -8.87 -13.98 -0.11
CA PRO A 335 -9.21 -13.98 -1.55
C PRO A 335 -8.03 -13.65 -2.47
N ALA A 336 -7.09 -12.82 -2.01
CA ALA A 336 -5.89 -12.50 -2.79
C ALA A 336 -4.91 -13.69 -2.85
N GLN A 337 -4.75 -14.38 -1.72
CA GLN A 337 -3.91 -15.58 -1.61
C GLN A 337 -4.47 -16.72 -2.45
N ASP A 338 -5.77 -17.02 -2.31
CA ASP A 338 -6.46 -18.05 -3.08
C ASP A 338 -6.36 -17.82 -4.58
N ALA A 339 -6.51 -16.58 -5.02
CA ALA A 339 -6.40 -16.20 -6.43
C ALA A 339 -4.99 -16.43 -6.99
N SER A 340 -3.97 -16.01 -6.27
CA SER A 340 -2.58 -16.22 -6.66
C SER A 340 -2.20 -17.71 -6.65
N ALA A 341 -2.63 -18.45 -5.63
CA ALA A 341 -2.38 -19.89 -5.52
C ALA A 341 -3.06 -20.66 -6.66
N ALA A 342 -4.35 -20.36 -6.95
CA ALA A 342 -5.09 -21.04 -8.02
C ALA A 342 -4.47 -20.76 -9.40
N LEU A 343 -4.10 -19.51 -9.69
CA LEU A 343 -3.48 -19.15 -10.96
C LEU A 343 -2.10 -19.80 -11.11
N PHE A 344 -1.26 -19.70 -10.08
CA PHE A 344 0.08 -20.31 -10.11
C PHE A 344 0.00 -21.82 -10.29
N ALA A 345 -0.83 -22.52 -9.52
CA ALA A 345 -0.99 -23.96 -9.61
C ALA A 345 -1.49 -24.39 -11.00
N ALA A 346 -2.45 -23.64 -11.58
CA ALA A 346 -2.98 -23.96 -12.90
C ALA A 346 -1.94 -23.79 -14.02
N VAL A 347 -1.13 -22.70 -13.97
CA VAL A 347 -0.05 -22.49 -14.95
C VAL A 347 1.07 -23.49 -14.74
N ARG A 348 1.45 -23.77 -13.50
CA ARG A 348 2.51 -24.74 -13.17
C ARG A 348 2.16 -26.15 -13.65
N ALA A 349 0.92 -26.58 -13.48
CA ALA A 349 0.45 -27.87 -13.96
C ALA A 349 0.62 -28.04 -15.48
N GLU A 350 0.45 -26.96 -16.28
CA GLU A 350 0.74 -27.01 -17.72
C GLU A 350 2.22 -27.13 -18.02
N LEU A 351 3.04 -26.35 -17.33
CA LEU A 351 4.49 -26.39 -17.52
C LEU A 351 5.08 -27.76 -17.14
N ASP A 352 4.53 -28.42 -16.14
CA ASP A 352 4.99 -29.74 -15.69
C ASP A 352 4.69 -30.86 -16.71
N LEU A 353 3.76 -30.63 -17.64
CA LEU A 353 3.49 -31.55 -18.76
C LEU A 353 4.48 -31.36 -19.92
N MET A 354 5.29 -30.32 -19.93
CA MET A 354 6.24 -30.01 -20.99
C MET A 354 7.64 -30.50 -20.64
N ASP A 355 8.41 -30.84 -21.67
CA ASP A 355 9.84 -31.10 -21.50
C ASP A 355 10.57 -29.86 -21.01
N GLU A 356 11.48 -30.00 -20.07
CA GLU A 356 12.20 -28.92 -19.44
C GLU A 356 12.88 -27.96 -20.42
N ALA A 357 13.47 -28.50 -21.47
CA ALA A 357 14.14 -27.72 -22.52
C ALA A 357 13.19 -26.89 -23.39
N SER A 358 11.91 -27.26 -23.47
CA SER A 358 10.90 -26.60 -24.32
C SER A 358 9.94 -25.68 -23.55
N ARG A 359 9.89 -25.78 -22.23
CA ARG A 359 8.98 -24.92 -21.43
C ARG A 359 9.45 -23.46 -21.37
N PRO A 360 8.53 -22.47 -21.30
CA PRO A 360 8.87 -21.07 -21.04
C PRO A 360 9.52 -20.91 -19.66
N ALA A 361 10.38 -19.90 -19.51
CA ALA A 361 10.83 -19.46 -18.20
C ALA A 361 9.65 -18.83 -17.45
N LEU A 362 9.46 -19.22 -16.20
CA LEU A 362 8.34 -18.77 -15.36
C LEU A 362 8.78 -17.66 -14.39
N PHE A 363 8.17 -16.50 -14.52
CA PHE A 363 8.35 -15.37 -13.62
C PHE A 363 7.07 -15.04 -12.88
N VAL A 364 7.22 -14.44 -11.68
CA VAL A 364 6.11 -13.90 -10.92
C VAL A 364 6.38 -12.46 -10.55
N CYS A 365 5.34 -11.63 -10.54
CA CYS A 365 5.44 -10.27 -10.02
C CYS A 365 4.16 -9.86 -9.28
N GLY A 366 4.26 -8.77 -8.55
CA GLY A 366 3.13 -8.13 -7.90
C GLY A 366 3.56 -6.89 -7.15
N GLU A 367 2.62 -5.97 -6.95
CA GLU A 367 2.81 -4.75 -6.19
C GLU A 367 1.87 -4.74 -4.99
N SER A 368 2.35 -4.21 -3.86
CA SER A 368 1.52 -4.03 -2.68
C SER A 368 0.84 -5.35 -2.25
N LEU A 369 -0.49 -5.39 -2.21
CA LEU A 369 -1.25 -6.60 -1.92
C LEU A 369 -1.02 -7.71 -2.97
N GLY A 370 -0.69 -7.37 -4.21
CA GLY A 370 -0.26 -8.34 -5.23
C GLY A 370 1.09 -8.99 -4.89
N ALA A 371 2.04 -8.21 -4.35
CA ALA A 371 3.31 -8.77 -3.87
C ALA A 371 3.11 -9.71 -2.68
N PHE A 372 2.24 -9.34 -1.73
CA PHE A 372 1.84 -10.23 -0.63
C PHE A 372 1.22 -11.53 -1.14
N ALA A 373 0.25 -11.43 -2.06
CA ALA A 373 -0.47 -12.58 -2.60
C ALA A 373 0.44 -13.49 -3.43
N SER A 374 1.31 -12.93 -4.26
CA SER A 374 2.31 -13.69 -5.03
C SER A 374 3.26 -14.47 -4.14
N GLN A 375 3.76 -13.85 -3.06
CA GLN A 375 4.68 -14.51 -2.12
C GLN A 375 3.99 -15.61 -1.30
N SER A 376 2.69 -15.47 -1.02
CA SER A 376 1.95 -16.45 -0.21
C SER A 376 1.78 -17.82 -0.89
N VAL A 377 2.06 -17.91 -2.19
CA VAL A 377 2.06 -19.17 -2.95
C VAL A 377 3.18 -20.09 -2.47
N PHE A 378 4.27 -19.53 -1.99
CA PHE A 378 5.49 -20.25 -1.61
C PHE A 378 5.61 -20.35 -0.10
N SER A 379 6.06 -21.50 0.38
CA SER A 379 6.29 -21.74 1.81
C SER A 379 7.53 -21.01 2.35
N SER A 380 8.49 -20.70 1.49
CA SER A 380 9.74 -20.00 1.79
C SER A 380 10.36 -19.41 0.53
N VAL A 381 11.41 -18.59 0.69
CA VAL A 381 12.19 -18.12 -0.46
C VAL A 381 12.93 -19.24 -1.18
N ASP A 382 13.40 -20.24 -0.46
CA ASP A 382 14.06 -21.41 -1.07
C ASP A 382 13.06 -22.22 -1.90
N ASP A 383 11.83 -22.35 -1.44
CA ASP A 383 10.75 -22.95 -2.19
C ASP A 383 10.44 -22.14 -3.48
N ALA A 384 10.34 -20.82 -3.38
CA ALA A 384 10.18 -19.96 -4.57
C ALA A 384 11.31 -20.16 -5.59
N LEU A 385 12.56 -20.19 -5.12
CA LEU A 385 13.74 -20.41 -5.96
C LEU A 385 13.77 -21.76 -6.68
N THR A 386 12.98 -22.73 -6.24
CA THR A 386 12.84 -24.03 -6.95
C THR A 386 11.70 -24.06 -7.95
N GLN A 387 10.74 -23.12 -7.83
CA GLN A 387 9.51 -23.14 -8.62
C GLN A 387 9.45 -22.08 -9.72
N VAL A 388 10.23 -20.99 -9.62
CA VAL A 388 10.24 -19.90 -10.60
C VAL A 388 11.67 -19.55 -11.04
N ASP A 389 11.81 -19.01 -12.24
CA ASP A 389 13.10 -18.55 -12.79
C ASP A 389 13.45 -17.13 -12.33
N GLY A 390 12.50 -16.42 -11.76
CA GLY A 390 12.71 -15.13 -11.12
C GLY A 390 11.42 -14.49 -10.63
N ALA A 391 11.61 -13.45 -9.77
CA ALA A 391 10.50 -12.68 -9.22
C ALA A 391 10.84 -11.20 -9.07
N LEU A 392 9.83 -10.34 -9.27
CA LEU A 392 9.87 -8.92 -8.96
C LEU A 392 8.71 -8.57 -8.03
N TRP A 393 8.99 -8.41 -6.75
CA TRP A 393 8.01 -8.00 -5.76
C TRP A 393 8.23 -6.54 -5.35
N VAL A 394 7.19 -5.73 -5.54
CA VAL A 394 7.27 -4.27 -5.48
C VAL A 394 6.42 -3.76 -4.32
N GLY A 395 6.97 -2.88 -3.49
CA GLY A 395 6.25 -2.29 -2.36
C GLY A 395 5.60 -3.34 -1.44
N THR A 396 6.34 -4.41 -1.13
CA THR A 396 5.83 -5.53 -0.32
C THR A 396 5.40 -5.06 1.06
N PRO A 397 4.15 -5.30 1.50
CA PRO A 397 3.69 -4.87 2.81
C PRO A 397 4.49 -5.48 3.96
N ALA A 398 4.76 -4.68 5.00
CA ALA A 398 5.55 -5.07 6.17
C ALA A 398 5.06 -6.35 6.87
N PHE A 399 3.79 -6.69 6.73
CA PHE A 399 3.19 -7.89 7.35
C PHE A 399 3.33 -9.17 6.49
N THR A 400 4.06 -9.12 5.37
CA THR A 400 4.27 -10.27 4.48
C THR A 400 5.28 -11.23 5.12
N PRO A 401 4.89 -12.50 5.44
CA PRO A 401 5.73 -13.39 6.25
C PRO A 401 7.10 -13.67 5.64
N MET A 402 7.19 -13.87 4.32
CA MET A 402 8.47 -14.13 3.63
C MET A 402 9.39 -12.91 3.67
N HIS A 403 8.85 -11.72 3.42
CA HIS A 403 9.59 -10.46 3.51
C HIS A 403 10.10 -10.22 4.93
N GLU A 404 9.26 -10.43 5.95
CA GLU A 404 9.65 -10.29 7.36
C GLU A 404 10.77 -11.29 7.73
N ALA A 405 10.65 -12.54 7.30
CA ALA A 405 11.65 -13.58 7.57
C ALA A 405 13.00 -13.26 6.91
N LEU A 406 13.01 -12.83 5.65
CA LEU A 406 14.23 -12.43 4.94
C LEU A 406 14.88 -11.20 5.57
N THR A 407 14.08 -10.18 5.91
CA THR A 407 14.58 -8.98 6.58
C THR A 407 15.19 -9.30 7.95
N ALA A 408 14.58 -10.21 8.69
CA ALA A 408 15.11 -10.68 9.98
C ALA A 408 16.41 -11.52 9.83
N ALA A 409 16.57 -12.24 8.71
CA ALA A 409 17.75 -13.05 8.40
C ALA A 409 18.90 -12.25 7.75
N ARG A 410 18.78 -10.93 7.63
CA ARG A 410 19.80 -10.08 7.02
C ARG A 410 21.16 -10.18 7.73
N HIS A 411 22.23 -9.99 7.01
CA HIS A 411 23.59 -9.97 7.57
C HIS A 411 23.73 -8.87 8.62
N THR A 412 24.46 -9.16 9.69
CA THR A 412 24.84 -8.17 10.71
C THR A 412 25.54 -6.98 10.05
N GLY A 413 25.08 -5.75 10.33
CA GLY A 413 25.59 -4.52 9.72
C GLY A 413 24.97 -4.19 8.35
N SER A 414 23.95 -4.94 7.92
CA SER A 414 23.05 -4.60 6.82
C SER A 414 21.81 -3.93 7.41
N PRO A 415 21.43 -2.72 6.96
CA PRO A 415 20.29 -2.00 7.52
C PRO A 415 18.96 -2.61 7.09
N GLU A 416 17.93 -2.42 7.91
CA GLU A 416 16.58 -2.93 7.62
C GLU A 416 15.96 -2.32 6.35
N VAL A 417 16.34 -1.09 6.01
CA VAL A 417 15.84 -0.42 4.77
C VAL A 417 16.43 -1.02 3.50
N ALA A 418 17.58 -1.69 3.57
CA ALA A 418 18.27 -2.35 2.45
C ALA A 418 18.92 -3.64 2.94
N PRO A 419 18.13 -4.68 3.24
CA PRO A 419 18.65 -5.93 3.78
C PRO A 419 19.58 -6.64 2.79
N VAL A 420 20.71 -7.13 3.27
CA VAL A 420 21.57 -8.03 2.50
C VAL A 420 21.41 -9.45 3.07
N VAL A 421 20.86 -10.34 2.27
CA VAL A 421 20.65 -11.74 2.63
C VAL A 421 21.56 -12.61 1.79
N ASN A 422 22.32 -13.51 2.42
CA ASN A 422 23.24 -14.43 1.74
C ASN A 422 24.13 -13.73 0.69
N ASN A 423 24.67 -12.56 1.06
CA ASN A 423 25.52 -11.69 0.22
C ASN A 423 24.89 -11.31 -1.15
N GLY A 424 23.55 -11.22 -1.21
CA GLY A 424 22.82 -10.88 -2.44
C GLY A 424 22.84 -11.97 -3.52
N ARG A 425 23.17 -13.23 -3.17
CA ARG A 425 23.44 -14.30 -4.14
C ARG A 425 22.21 -14.70 -4.97
N ARG A 426 21.02 -14.60 -4.42
CA ARG A 426 19.74 -14.95 -5.09
C ARG A 426 18.70 -13.86 -4.93
N VAL A 427 18.62 -13.24 -3.77
CA VAL A 427 17.64 -12.23 -3.41
C VAL A 427 18.33 -10.89 -3.18
N ARG A 428 17.82 -9.84 -3.81
CA ARG A 428 18.30 -8.46 -3.62
C ARG A 428 17.14 -7.55 -3.25
N PHE A 429 17.40 -6.70 -2.25
CA PHE A 429 16.50 -5.62 -1.85
C PHE A 429 17.04 -4.33 -2.47
N VAL A 430 16.17 -3.63 -3.19
CA VAL A 430 16.57 -2.52 -4.06
C VAL A 430 15.70 -1.30 -3.77
N ASN A 431 16.32 -0.22 -3.32
CA ASN A 431 15.68 1.09 -3.14
C ASN A 431 15.89 1.97 -4.39
N GLU A 432 16.97 1.71 -5.13
CA GLU A 432 17.31 2.32 -6.41
C GLU A 432 18.16 1.34 -7.23
N PRO A 433 18.22 1.47 -8.55
CA PRO A 433 18.91 0.50 -9.42
C PRO A 433 20.38 0.22 -9.09
N SER A 434 21.09 1.18 -8.45
CA SER A 434 22.46 1.00 -7.98
C SER A 434 22.59 -0.10 -6.91
N ASP A 435 21.54 -0.33 -6.11
CA ASP A 435 21.49 -1.36 -5.07
C ASP A 435 21.52 -2.79 -5.64
N LEU A 436 21.36 -2.93 -6.95
CA LEU A 436 21.63 -4.22 -7.61
C LEU A 436 23.09 -4.66 -7.50
N ARG A 437 24.02 -3.76 -7.21
CA ARG A 437 25.46 -4.06 -7.17
C ARG A 437 26.09 -3.86 -5.79
N THR A 438 25.65 -2.85 -5.10
CA THR A 438 26.22 -2.45 -3.82
C THR A 438 25.15 -2.41 -2.75
N ASP A 439 25.54 -2.59 -1.52
CA ASP A 439 24.68 -2.31 -0.39
C ASP A 439 24.57 -0.79 -0.13
N LEU A 440 23.75 -0.40 0.85
CA LEU A 440 23.55 1.00 1.23
C LEU A 440 24.84 1.75 1.64
N TYR A 441 25.90 1.03 1.94
CA TYR A 441 27.22 1.59 2.31
C TYR A 441 28.23 1.57 1.16
N GLY A 442 27.81 1.19 -0.05
CA GLY A 442 28.67 1.11 -1.24
C GLY A 442 29.58 -0.13 -1.27
N ARG A 443 29.31 -1.14 -0.44
CA ARG A 443 30.07 -2.41 -0.47
C ARG A 443 29.50 -3.29 -1.56
N GLU A 444 30.36 -3.87 -2.38
CA GLU A 444 29.94 -4.75 -3.47
C GLU A 444 29.23 -6.00 -2.93
N LEU A 445 28.10 -6.33 -3.54
CA LEU A 445 27.40 -7.58 -3.32
C LEU A 445 28.11 -8.72 -4.06
N GLY A 446 27.91 -9.95 -3.60
CA GLY A 446 28.46 -11.13 -4.24
C GLY A 446 27.89 -11.42 -5.64
N PRO A 447 28.40 -12.46 -6.32
CA PRO A 447 27.83 -12.94 -7.59
C PRO A 447 26.33 -13.19 -7.47
N TRP A 448 25.57 -12.82 -8.52
CA TRP A 448 24.12 -12.99 -8.52
C TRP A 448 23.68 -14.09 -9.46
N GLY A 449 23.52 -15.27 -8.92
CA GLY A 449 23.12 -16.46 -9.67
C GLY A 449 21.61 -16.56 -9.88
N PHE A 450 21.21 -17.44 -10.80
CA PHE A 450 19.82 -17.74 -11.09
C PHE A 450 19.25 -18.86 -10.20
N PRO A 451 17.94 -18.86 -9.90
CA PRO A 451 16.94 -17.82 -10.18
C PRO A 451 17.20 -16.51 -9.41
N ARG A 452 16.68 -15.38 -9.93
CA ARG A 452 16.88 -14.05 -9.37
C ARG A 452 15.60 -13.46 -8.82
N ILE A 453 15.61 -13.05 -7.56
CA ILE A 453 14.48 -12.41 -6.90
C ILE A 453 14.87 -10.99 -6.49
N VAL A 454 14.02 -10.03 -6.81
CA VAL A 454 14.15 -8.63 -6.40
C VAL A 454 12.96 -8.20 -5.57
N TYR A 455 13.24 -7.59 -4.42
CA TYR A 455 12.33 -6.77 -3.66
C TYR A 455 12.62 -5.30 -3.98
N ALA A 456 11.74 -4.65 -4.74
CA ALA A 456 11.80 -3.21 -4.95
C ALA A 456 11.02 -2.51 -3.84
N GLN A 457 11.69 -1.63 -3.08
CA GLN A 457 11.09 -0.95 -1.95
C GLN A 457 11.71 0.42 -1.73
N HIS A 458 10.86 1.45 -1.53
CA HIS A 458 11.36 2.78 -1.20
C HIS A 458 11.41 2.99 0.31
N PRO A 459 12.44 3.66 0.83
CA PRO A 459 12.47 4.01 2.25
C PRO A 459 11.31 4.90 2.69
N SER A 460 10.77 5.72 1.78
CA SER A 460 9.60 6.57 2.02
C SER A 460 8.25 5.88 1.83
N ASP A 461 8.22 4.58 1.46
CA ASP A 461 6.97 3.85 1.23
C ASP A 461 6.33 3.38 2.55
N PRO A 462 5.22 4.00 3.01
CA PRO A 462 4.59 3.62 4.26
C PRO A 462 3.98 2.20 4.25
N VAL A 463 3.71 1.63 3.09
CA VAL A 463 3.18 0.25 2.96
C VAL A 463 4.23 -0.76 3.39
N VAL A 464 5.50 -0.53 3.05
CA VAL A 464 6.62 -1.41 3.38
C VAL A 464 6.96 -1.37 4.88
N TRP A 465 6.68 -0.27 5.57
CA TRP A 465 7.17 -0.07 6.94
C TRP A 465 6.07 -0.11 8.01
N TRP A 466 4.81 0.09 7.64
CA TRP A 466 3.73 0.12 8.61
C TRP A 466 3.36 -1.28 9.12
N ASN A 467 3.41 -1.46 10.44
CA ASN A 467 2.92 -2.67 11.11
C ASN A 467 2.48 -2.36 12.55
N ASN A 468 1.73 -3.28 13.17
CA ASN A 468 1.20 -3.11 14.52
C ASN A 468 2.28 -3.07 15.61
N LYS A 469 3.50 -3.57 15.35
CA LYS A 469 4.61 -3.55 16.32
C LYS A 469 5.07 -2.11 16.60
N LEU A 470 4.86 -1.17 15.66
CA LEU A 470 5.19 0.26 15.81
C LEU A 470 4.47 0.94 16.97
N ILE A 471 3.37 0.39 17.50
CA ILE A 471 2.71 0.91 18.69
C ILE A 471 3.65 0.91 19.90
N TRP A 472 4.49 -0.13 20.02
CA TRP A 472 5.28 -0.40 21.23
C TRP A 472 6.78 -0.50 20.99
N THR A 473 7.21 -0.96 19.80
CA THR A 473 8.59 -1.35 19.50
C THR A 473 9.17 -0.46 18.42
N GLN A 474 10.35 0.09 18.70
CA GLN A 474 11.14 0.82 17.71
C GLN A 474 11.74 -0.18 16.72
N PRO A 475 11.44 -0.05 15.40
CA PRO A 475 12.06 -0.88 14.38
C PRO A 475 13.50 -0.47 14.13
N ASP A 476 14.27 -1.36 13.51
CA ASP A 476 15.68 -1.10 13.23
C ASP A 476 15.86 -0.01 12.16
N TRP A 477 14.97 0.08 11.17
CA TRP A 477 15.01 1.14 10.15
C TRP A 477 14.90 2.57 10.70
N LEU A 478 14.38 2.76 11.94
CA LEU A 478 14.39 4.04 12.67
C LEU A 478 15.60 4.19 13.62
N ARG A 479 16.38 3.12 13.86
CA ARG A 479 17.60 3.16 14.67
C ARG A 479 18.85 3.29 13.81
N GLU A 480 18.79 2.69 12.62
CA GLU A 480 19.87 2.60 11.66
C GLU A 480 19.87 3.85 10.74
N ARG A 481 20.62 3.77 9.65
CA ARG A 481 20.64 4.83 8.65
C ARG A 481 19.28 4.91 7.95
N ALA A 482 18.64 6.07 8.00
CA ALA A 482 17.47 6.35 7.20
C ALA A 482 17.78 6.22 5.70
N GLY A 483 16.77 5.86 4.92
CA GLY A 483 16.88 5.85 3.47
C GLY A 483 17.07 7.26 2.87
N ARG A 484 17.31 7.31 1.56
CA ARG A 484 17.64 8.53 0.81
C ARG A 484 16.54 9.59 0.83
N ASP A 485 15.29 9.18 0.93
CA ASP A 485 14.09 10.01 0.79
C ASP A 485 13.25 10.10 2.09
N VAL A 486 13.84 9.74 3.22
CA VAL A 486 13.24 9.87 4.55
C VAL A 486 13.99 10.95 5.35
N SER A 487 13.23 11.88 5.93
CA SER A 487 13.80 12.91 6.81
C SER A 487 14.45 12.29 8.05
N ARG A 488 15.62 12.81 8.43
CA ARG A 488 16.30 12.43 9.69
C ARG A 488 15.54 12.87 10.94
N ASP A 489 14.54 13.74 10.78
CA ASP A 489 13.69 14.21 11.87
C ASP A 489 12.58 13.21 12.22
N VAL A 490 12.43 12.12 11.43
CA VAL A 490 11.49 11.03 11.75
C VAL A 490 12.10 10.19 12.87
N GLU A 491 11.68 10.46 14.09
CA GLU A 491 12.11 9.75 15.29
C GLU A 491 11.01 8.83 15.81
N PHE A 492 11.41 7.70 16.41
CA PHE A 492 10.45 6.79 17.02
C PHE A 492 9.83 7.39 18.27
N THR A 493 8.53 7.57 18.23
CA THR A 493 7.70 7.84 19.41
C THR A 493 6.59 6.80 19.47
N ARG A 494 6.51 6.06 20.60
CA ARG A 494 5.47 5.05 20.81
C ARG A 494 4.10 5.60 20.45
N PHE A 495 3.27 4.81 19.81
CA PHE A 495 1.95 5.17 19.33
C PHE A 495 1.95 6.29 18.25
N ALA A 496 2.72 7.38 18.41
CA ALA A 496 2.75 8.47 17.45
C ALA A 496 3.28 8.00 16.08
N THR A 497 4.41 7.29 16.05
CA THR A 497 4.98 6.74 14.81
C THR A 497 4.00 5.79 14.09
N TYR A 498 3.30 4.93 14.84
CA TYR A 498 2.26 4.06 14.28
C TYR A 498 1.17 4.88 13.57
N ILE A 499 0.64 5.91 14.25
CA ILE A 499 -0.40 6.78 13.70
C ILE A 499 0.10 7.60 12.51
N GLN A 500 1.35 8.07 12.57
CA GLN A 500 1.94 8.86 11.48
C GLN A 500 2.03 8.03 10.19
N ILE A 501 2.63 6.85 10.26
CA ILE A 501 2.79 6.00 9.08
C ILE A 501 1.43 5.46 8.60
N LEU A 502 0.49 5.15 9.52
CA LEU A 502 -0.88 4.83 9.16
C LEU A 502 -1.57 5.96 8.38
N ALA A 503 -1.33 7.21 8.78
CA ALA A 503 -1.88 8.37 8.09
C ALA A 503 -1.18 8.66 6.75
N ASP A 504 0.00 8.11 6.48
CA ASP A 504 0.68 8.22 5.19
C ASP A 504 0.15 7.20 4.16
N LEU A 505 -0.41 6.05 4.61
CA LEU A 505 -0.88 5.00 3.70
C LEU A 505 -1.83 5.50 2.59
N PRO A 506 -2.85 6.34 2.88
CA PRO A 506 -3.76 6.82 1.82
C PRO A 506 -3.12 7.76 0.80
N VAL A 507 -1.99 8.38 1.13
CA VAL A 507 -1.26 9.30 0.26
C VAL A 507 0.01 8.69 -0.33
N ALA A 508 0.33 7.45 0.00
CA ALA A 508 1.53 6.76 -0.41
C ALA A 508 1.74 6.75 -1.94
N GLY A 509 0.66 6.56 -2.71
CA GLY A 509 0.68 6.57 -4.18
C GLY A 509 0.56 7.96 -4.83
N THR A 510 0.69 9.05 -4.06
CA THR A 510 0.65 10.42 -4.64
C THR A 510 2.04 10.99 -4.94
N ALA A 511 3.10 10.32 -4.49
CA ALA A 511 4.47 10.71 -4.81
C ALA A 511 4.80 10.46 -6.29
N PRO A 512 5.74 11.21 -6.87
CA PRO A 512 6.32 10.89 -8.17
C PRO A 512 7.02 9.51 -8.17
N GLY A 513 7.20 8.92 -9.35
CA GLY A 513 7.95 7.68 -9.50
C GLY A 513 9.32 7.72 -8.80
N GLY A 514 9.71 6.62 -8.17
CA GLY A 514 10.92 6.49 -7.36
C GLY A 514 10.77 6.92 -5.89
N HIS A 515 9.56 7.24 -5.43
CA HIS A 515 9.27 7.67 -4.05
C HIS A 515 7.92 7.15 -3.57
N GLY A 516 7.76 7.02 -2.25
CA GLY A 516 6.53 6.51 -1.66
C GLY A 516 6.17 5.15 -2.24
N HIS A 517 4.88 4.92 -2.46
CA HIS A 517 4.36 3.70 -3.06
C HIS A 517 4.13 3.86 -4.58
N THR A 518 5.06 4.53 -5.27
CA THR A 518 4.99 4.81 -6.71
C THR A 518 6.29 4.36 -7.39
N TYR A 519 6.22 3.21 -8.06
CA TYR A 519 7.35 2.53 -8.69
C TYR A 519 7.20 2.63 -10.21
N HIS A 520 8.17 3.24 -10.88
CA HIS A 520 8.11 3.54 -12.30
C HIS A 520 9.35 3.02 -13.05
N GLU A 521 10.14 3.94 -13.62
CA GLU A 521 11.25 3.64 -14.52
C GLU A 521 12.34 2.79 -13.89
N GLU A 522 12.50 2.85 -12.58
CA GLU A 522 13.46 2.04 -11.83
C GLU A 522 13.22 0.53 -11.98
N LEU A 523 11.99 0.11 -12.34
CA LEU A 523 11.68 -1.30 -12.56
C LEU A 523 12.27 -1.87 -13.85
N ILE A 524 12.61 -1.02 -14.83
CA ILE A 524 13.19 -1.46 -16.11
C ILE A 524 14.57 -2.09 -15.91
N PRO A 525 15.55 -1.43 -15.26
CA PRO A 525 16.85 -2.05 -14.96
C PRO A 525 16.74 -3.25 -14.03
N LEU A 526 15.71 -3.31 -13.15
CA LEU A 526 15.48 -4.49 -12.32
C LEU A 526 15.11 -5.71 -13.19
N TRP A 527 14.17 -5.56 -14.10
CA TRP A 527 13.82 -6.61 -15.06
C TRP A 527 14.99 -6.99 -15.96
N ARG A 528 15.76 -6.01 -16.49
CA ARG A 528 16.99 -6.26 -17.25
C ARG A 528 17.94 -7.19 -16.50
N ALA A 529 18.13 -6.93 -15.22
CA ALA A 529 19.02 -7.73 -14.37
C ALA A 529 18.42 -9.10 -14.02
N ILE A 530 17.12 -9.19 -13.72
CA ILE A 530 16.41 -10.45 -13.45
C ILE A 530 16.48 -11.39 -14.68
N LEU A 531 16.31 -10.85 -15.89
CA LEU A 531 16.41 -11.59 -17.13
C LEU A 531 17.86 -12.02 -17.49
N GLY A 532 18.86 -11.48 -16.80
CA GLY A 532 20.27 -11.78 -17.10
C GLY A 532 20.84 -10.98 -18.29
N PHE A 533 20.20 -9.88 -18.68
CA PHE A 533 20.66 -8.99 -19.75
C PHE A 533 21.66 -7.93 -19.26
N ASP A 534 21.91 -7.85 -17.97
CA ASP A 534 22.95 -7.02 -17.40
C ASP A 534 24.29 -7.77 -17.45
N ARG A 535 25.18 -7.33 -18.35
CA ARG A 535 26.53 -7.90 -18.54
C ARG A 535 27.46 -7.77 -17.33
N LEU A 536 27.01 -7.08 -16.31
CA LEU A 536 27.79 -6.88 -15.07
C LEU A 536 27.73 -8.09 -14.13
N PHE A 537 26.87 -9.05 -14.42
CA PHE A 537 26.75 -10.29 -13.66
C PHE A 537 27.19 -11.46 -14.56
N ASP A 538 28.33 -12.07 -14.24
CA ASP A 538 29.03 -13.07 -15.08
C ASP A 538 28.27 -14.40 -15.24
N GLU A 539 27.17 -14.64 -14.50
CA GLU A 539 26.40 -15.87 -14.61
C GLU A 539 25.32 -15.75 -15.69
N ALA A 540 25.38 -16.62 -16.69
CA ALA A 540 24.34 -16.75 -17.71
C ALA A 540 23.09 -17.44 -17.12
N PRO A 541 21.87 -17.15 -17.65
CA PRO A 541 20.66 -17.87 -17.28
C PRO A 541 20.80 -19.38 -17.52
N VAL A 542 20.42 -20.16 -16.53
CA VAL A 542 20.43 -21.63 -16.64
C VAL A 542 19.28 -22.12 -17.53
N HIS A 543 18.14 -21.39 -17.52
CA HIS A 543 16.96 -21.77 -18.28
C HIS A 543 17.19 -21.62 -19.80
N PRO A 544 17.02 -22.69 -20.62
CA PRO A 544 17.41 -22.68 -22.03
C PRO A 544 16.74 -21.61 -22.87
N ARG A 545 15.44 -21.37 -22.68
CA ARG A 545 14.68 -20.33 -23.40
C ARG A 545 15.10 -18.92 -23.02
N LEU A 546 15.46 -18.70 -21.76
CA LEU A 546 15.95 -17.42 -21.28
C LEU A 546 17.36 -17.16 -21.82
N ALA A 547 18.23 -18.18 -21.82
CA ALA A 547 19.57 -18.10 -22.39
C ALA A 547 19.56 -17.85 -23.91
N ALA A 548 18.49 -18.27 -24.59
CA ALA A 548 18.30 -18.04 -26.04
C ALA A 548 17.85 -16.60 -26.36
N LEU A 549 17.40 -15.81 -25.36
CA LEU A 549 17.09 -14.41 -25.57
C LEU A 549 18.39 -13.61 -25.64
N ASP A 550 18.60 -12.92 -26.77
CA ASP A 550 19.73 -12.00 -26.89
C ASP A 550 19.43 -10.69 -26.17
N GLY A 551 20.02 -10.51 -24.98
CA GLY A 551 19.95 -9.26 -24.21
C GLY A 551 21.06 -8.26 -24.52
N SER A 552 21.96 -8.57 -25.47
CA SER A 552 23.17 -7.78 -25.76
C SER A 552 22.90 -6.36 -26.25
N TRP A 553 21.71 -6.12 -26.78
CA TRP A 553 21.23 -4.83 -27.30
C TRP A 553 20.64 -3.92 -26.23
N VAL A 554 20.42 -4.43 -25.02
CA VAL A 554 19.83 -3.67 -23.90
C VAL A 554 20.92 -2.93 -23.15
N ASP A 555 21.29 -1.76 -23.61
CA ASP A 555 22.17 -0.82 -22.92
C ASP A 555 21.36 0.20 -22.09
N ASP A 556 22.05 1.11 -21.43
CA ASP A 556 21.40 2.11 -20.57
C ASP A 556 20.56 3.11 -21.40
N ALA A 557 20.99 3.42 -22.64
CA ALA A 557 20.21 4.28 -23.53
C ALA A 557 18.90 3.61 -23.96
N MET A 558 18.91 2.28 -24.13
CA MET A 558 17.69 1.52 -24.41
C MET A 558 16.76 1.49 -23.21
N VAL A 559 17.28 1.32 -21.99
CA VAL A 559 16.51 1.38 -20.73
C VAL A 559 15.80 2.74 -20.62
N GLU A 560 16.51 3.84 -20.85
CA GLU A 560 15.95 5.19 -20.85
C GLU A 560 14.85 5.35 -21.93
N ARG A 561 15.11 4.88 -23.15
CA ARG A 561 14.14 4.93 -24.25
C ARG A 561 12.86 4.17 -23.94
N ILE A 562 12.97 2.97 -23.38
CA ILE A 562 11.80 2.19 -22.91
C ILE A 562 11.03 2.99 -21.87
N GLY A 563 11.69 3.59 -20.88
CA GLY A 563 11.07 4.40 -19.85
C GLY A 563 10.27 5.56 -20.41
N ILE A 564 10.84 6.31 -21.38
CA ILE A 564 10.16 7.42 -22.06
C ILE A 564 8.87 6.93 -22.74
N VAL A 565 8.93 5.79 -23.44
CA VAL A 565 7.77 5.28 -24.19
C VAL A 565 6.70 4.73 -23.26
N VAL A 566 7.07 3.98 -22.23
CA VAL A 566 6.11 3.48 -21.21
C VAL A 566 5.40 4.66 -20.55
N ARG A 567 6.14 5.68 -20.11
CA ARG A 567 5.55 6.88 -19.50
C ARG A 567 4.60 7.59 -20.47
N ALA A 568 5.00 7.79 -21.73
CA ALA A 568 4.15 8.43 -22.72
C ALA A 568 2.86 7.64 -22.97
N ASN A 569 2.92 6.31 -23.03
CA ASN A 569 1.74 5.44 -23.20
C ASN A 569 0.77 5.58 -22.02
N LEU A 570 1.27 5.70 -20.80
CA LEU A 570 0.45 5.85 -19.60
C LEU A 570 -0.18 7.25 -19.53
N GLU A 571 0.58 8.31 -19.78
CA GLU A 571 0.08 9.69 -19.77
C GLU A 571 -0.98 9.96 -20.84
N LEU A 572 -0.82 9.41 -22.05
CA LEU A 572 -1.80 9.58 -23.13
C LEU A 572 -3.17 9.02 -22.75
N SER A 573 -3.21 7.92 -22.03
CA SER A 573 -4.46 7.32 -21.60
C SER A 573 -5.11 8.06 -20.41
N ASP A 574 -4.33 8.76 -19.60
CA ASP A 574 -4.84 9.51 -18.45
C ASP A 574 -5.37 10.91 -18.84
N ARG A 575 -4.89 11.46 -19.97
CA ARG A 575 -5.32 12.76 -20.51
C ARG A 575 -6.55 12.68 -21.41
N GLN A 576 -6.89 11.51 -21.94
CA GLN A 576 -8.07 11.29 -22.81
C GLN A 576 -9.25 10.78 -21.99
#